data_3d1827ed6ee9144cd10c66ddc824f87c
#
_entry.id   3d1827ed6ee9144cd10c66ddc824f87c
#
_cell.length_a   1.000
_cell.length_b   1.000
_cell.length_c   1.000
_cell.angle_alpha   90.00
_cell.angle_beta   90.00
_cell.angle_gamma   90.00
#
_symmetry.space_group_name_H-M   'P 1'
#
loop_
_entity.id
_entity.type
_entity.pdbx_description
1 polymer ?
#
loop_
_entity_poly.entity_id
_entity_poly.type
_entity_poly.pdbx_seq_one_letter_code
_entity_poly.pdbx_strand_id
1 'polypeptide(L)'
;MHFAQVSILTILAILVLVTYYFYLIKDSTKGYIEHPFWFDMPPDVVKVLIIFQILAMIGFLVAIGSWLVTPPEKGIMKGNMLFYTLCLFFISAILWPLATYYDYPITVVVSLILTAIASILLLAGTIEEENVQWYRVLGILCLCITTVLGDGVLWNANYIIKKQKNGITL
;
A
#
# COMPACT_ATOMS: atom_id res chain seq x y z
N MET A 1 -18.11 11.74 3.13
CA MET A 1 -17.01 12.57 2.57
C MET A 1 -17.58 13.63 1.62
N HIS A 2 -16.94 14.82 1.55
CA HIS A 2 -17.34 15.86 0.59
C HIS A 2 -16.89 15.49 -0.83
N PHE A 3 -17.59 15.99 -1.84
CA PHE A 3 -17.27 15.74 -3.26
C PHE A 3 -15.79 16.00 -3.60
N ALA A 4 -15.23 17.11 -3.11
CA ALA A 4 -13.81 17.44 -3.30
C ALA A 4 -12.85 16.39 -2.73
N GLN A 5 -13.16 15.81 -1.57
CA GLN A 5 -12.34 14.75 -0.97
C GLN A 5 -12.37 13.47 -1.82
N VAL A 6 -13.55 13.09 -2.31
CA VAL A 6 -13.69 11.93 -3.22
C VAL A 6 -12.88 12.15 -4.50
N SER A 7 -12.94 13.34 -5.10
CA SER A 7 -12.17 13.67 -6.31
C SER A 7 -10.67 13.57 -6.06
N ILE A 8 -10.16 14.09 -4.95
CA ILE A 8 -8.75 14.01 -4.58
C ILE A 8 -8.32 12.54 -4.41
N LEU A 9 -9.09 11.74 -3.69
CA LEU A 9 -8.77 10.32 -3.50
C LEU A 9 -8.79 9.54 -4.81
N THR A 10 -9.72 9.86 -5.71
CA THR A 10 -9.78 9.24 -7.05
C THR A 10 -8.52 9.58 -7.87
N ILE A 11 -8.09 10.82 -7.87
CA ILE A 11 -6.86 11.24 -8.55
C ILE A 11 -5.65 10.51 -7.96
N LEU A 12 -5.54 10.46 -6.64
CA LEU A 12 -4.43 9.75 -5.96
C LEU A 12 -4.45 8.25 -6.28
N ALA A 13 -5.61 7.60 -6.29
CA ALA A 13 -5.75 6.20 -6.65
C ALA A 13 -5.29 5.94 -8.10
N ILE A 14 -5.68 6.79 -9.04
CA ILE A 14 -5.22 6.72 -10.43
C ILE A 14 -3.70 6.89 -10.51
N LEU A 15 -3.13 7.84 -9.77
CA LEU A 15 -1.68 8.06 -9.73
C LEU A 15 -0.94 6.83 -9.17
N VAL A 16 -1.47 6.14 -8.17
CA VAL A 16 -0.91 4.86 -7.70
C VAL A 16 -0.88 3.86 -8.85
N LEU A 17 -2.00 3.63 -9.54
CA LEU A 17 -2.07 2.66 -10.64
C LEU A 17 -1.09 3.01 -11.77
N VAL A 18 -1.02 4.29 -12.14
CA VAL A 18 -0.08 4.79 -13.16
C VAL A 18 1.36 4.54 -12.73
N THR A 19 1.71 4.86 -11.48
CA THR A 19 3.06 4.67 -10.94
C THR A 19 3.45 3.19 -10.96
N TYR A 20 2.55 2.30 -10.49
CA TYR A 20 2.78 0.86 -10.51
C TYR A 20 2.93 0.31 -11.94
N TYR A 21 2.10 0.78 -12.87
CA TYR A 21 2.20 0.36 -14.27
C TYR A 21 3.56 0.75 -14.87
N PHE A 22 3.97 2.01 -14.72
CA PHE A 22 5.21 2.50 -15.34
C PHE A 22 6.48 1.91 -14.73
N TYR A 23 6.53 1.76 -13.41
CA TYR A 23 7.76 1.38 -12.71
C TYR A 23 7.86 -0.12 -12.37
N LEU A 24 6.75 -0.84 -12.36
CA LEU A 24 6.73 -2.25 -11.99
C LEU A 24 6.32 -3.20 -13.12
N ILE A 25 5.58 -2.74 -14.12
CA ILE A 25 5.00 -3.61 -15.15
C ILE A 25 5.64 -3.36 -16.51
N LYS A 26 5.77 -2.11 -16.94
CA LYS A 26 6.15 -1.75 -18.32
C LYS A 26 7.52 -2.27 -18.76
N ASP A 27 8.52 -2.27 -17.88
CA ASP A 27 9.90 -2.65 -18.21
C ASP A 27 10.23 -4.11 -17.88
N SER A 28 9.21 -4.91 -17.58
CA SER A 28 9.35 -6.32 -17.23
C SER A 28 9.51 -7.20 -18.50
N THR A 29 10.73 -7.27 -19.03
CA THR A 29 11.04 -8.16 -20.18
C THR A 29 10.98 -9.65 -19.83
N LYS A 30 11.06 -10.01 -18.55
CA LYS A 30 11.07 -11.38 -18.01
C LYS A 30 9.80 -11.76 -17.26
N GLY A 31 8.76 -10.92 -17.34
CA GLY A 31 7.54 -11.10 -16.53
C GLY A 31 7.66 -10.51 -15.12
N TYR A 32 6.51 -10.34 -14.47
CA TYR A 32 6.43 -9.65 -13.19
C TYR A 32 7.14 -10.37 -12.04
N ILE A 33 7.18 -11.70 -12.06
CA ILE A 33 7.80 -12.52 -11.00
C ILE A 33 9.34 -12.40 -11.00
N GLU A 34 9.96 -12.25 -12.18
CA GLU A 34 11.42 -12.14 -12.32
C GLU A 34 11.89 -10.68 -12.44
N HIS A 35 11.02 -9.73 -12.13
CA HIS A 35 11.35 -8.32 -12.23
C HIS A 35 12.44 -7.94 -11.20
N PRO A 36 13.48 -7.16 -11.59
CA PRO A 36 14.57 -6.73 -10.68
C PRO A 36 14.09 -6.03 -9.40
N PHE A 37 12.88 -5.51 -9.42
CA PHE A 37 12.21 -4.88 -8.29
C PHE A 37 12.02 -5.81 -7.07
N TRP A 38 12.03 -7.12 -7.26
CA TRP A 38 11.91 -8.10 -6.16
C TRP A 38 13.24 -8.38 -5.45
N PHE A 39 14.37 -7.74 -5.88
CA PHE A 39 15.67 -7.81 -5.23
C PHE A 39 16.12 -9.23 -4.87
N ASP A 40 16.08 -10.13 -5.85
CA ASP A 40 16.50 -11.52 -5.72
C ASP A 40 15.66 -12.35 -4.71
N MET A 41 14.43 -11.95 -4.41
CA MET A 41 13.48 -12.78 -3.65
C MET A 41 13.24 -14.12 -4.36
N PRO A 42 13.10 -15.23 -3.61
CA PRO A 42 12.72 -16.50 -4.21
C PRO A 42 11.38 -16.38 -4.98
N PRO A 43 11.29 -16.93 -6.21
CA PRO A 43 10.08 -16.81 -7.04
C PRO A 43 8.78 -17.26 -6.35
N ASP A 44 8.85 -18.28 -5.48
CA ASP A 44 7.67 -18.77 -4.75
C ASP A 44 7.20 -17.77 -3.69
N VAL A 45 8.11 -17.05 -3.03
CA VAL A 45 7.76 -15.96 -2.11
C VAL A 45 7.07 -14.82 -2.89
N VAL A 46 7.62 -14.45 -4.06
CA VAL A 46 7.04 -13.43 -4.92
C VAL A 46 5.62 -13.80 -5.37
N LYS A 47 5.38 -15.06 -5.77
CA LYS A 47 4.03 -15.54 -6.14
C LYS A 47 3.03 -15.37 -4.98
N VAL A 48 3.43 -15.76 -3.77
CA VAL A 48 2.59 -15.61 -2.58
C VAL A 48 2.29 -14.13 -2.31
N LEU A 49 3.30 -13.26 -2.39
CA LEU A 49 3.11 -11.81 -2.22
C LEU A 49 2.15 -11.23 -3.26
N ILE A 50 2.26 -11.64 -4.53
CA ILE A 50 1.34 -11.19 -5.60
C ILE A 50 -0.11 -11.59 -5.30
N ILE A 51 -0.34 -12.82 -4.82
CA ILE A 51 -1.69 -13.27 -4.44
C ILE A 51 -2.25 -12.38 -3.33
N PHE A 52 -1.45 -12.10 -2.29
CA PHE A 52 -1.86 -11.22 -1.20
C PHE A 52 -2.09 -9.78 -1.69
N GLN A 53 -1.27 -9.25 -2.61
CA GLN A 53 -1.47 -7.93 -3.21
C GLN A 53 -2.80 -7.84 -3.98
N ILE A 54 -3.15 -8.87 -4.76
CA ILE A 54 -4.44 -8.91 -5.48
C ILE A 54 -5.61 -8.94 -4.48
N LEU A 55 -5.54 -9.78 -3.46
CA LEU A 55 -6.58 -9.85 -2.44
C LEU A 55 -6.71 -8.54 -1.66
N ALA A 56 -5.58 -7.92 -1.31
CA ALA A 56 -5.53 -6.63 -0.66
C ALA A 56 -6.15 -5.53 -1.52
N MET A 57 -5.86 -5.50 -2.81
CA MET A 57 -6.42 -4.53 -3.76
C MET A 57 -7.95 -4.67 -3.85
N ILE A 58 -8.46 -5.89 -4.04
CA ILE A 58 -9.90 -6.15 -4.12
C ILE A 58 -10.58 -5.76 -2.81
N GLY A 59 -10.05 -6.22 -1.68
CA GLY A 59 -10.60 -5.94 -0.37
C GLY A 59 -10.59 -4.45 -0.02
N PHE A 60 -9.52 -3.74 -0.38
CA PHE A 60 -9.40 -2.30 -0.20
C PHE A 60 -10.40 -1.51 -1.04
N LEU A 61 -10.62 -1.90 -2.31
CA LEU A 61 -11.64 -1.28 -3.16
C LEU A 61 -13.05 -1.48 -2.59
N VAL A 62 -13.36 -2.66 -2.08
CA VAL A 62 -14.64 -2.94 -1.40
C VAL A 62 -14.80 -2.07 -0.15
N ALA A 63 -13.76 -1.94 0.67
CA ALA A 63 -13.79 -1.10 1.87
C ALA A 63 -14.00 0.38 1.51
N ILE A 64 -13.23 0.94 0.57
CA ILE A 64 -13.39 2.32 0.11
C ILE A 64 -14.80 2.55 -0.44
N GLY A 65 -15.28 1.69 -1.35
CA GLY A 65 -16.63 1.80 -1.91
C GLY A 65 -17.70 1.82 -0.83
N SER A 66 -17.55 0.98 0.18
CA SER A 66 -18.46 0.94 1.33
C SER A 66 -18.39 2.21 2.18
N TRP A 67 -17.21 2.80 2.42
CA TRP A 67 -17.07 4.06 3.15
C TRP A 67 -17.59 5.28 2.38
N LEU A 68 -17.63 5.21 1.06
CA LEU A 68 -18.27 6.24 0.25
C LEU A 68 -19.78 6.28 0.44
N VAL A 69 -20.40 5.11 0.64
CA VAL A 69 -21.84 4.97 0.87
C VAL A 69 -22.20 5.20 2.34
N THR A 70 -21.46 4.56 3.24
CA THR A 70 -21.67 4.60 4.69
C THR A 70 -20.39 4.98 5.42
N PRO A 71 -20.08 6.28 5.50
CA PRO A 71 -18.86 6.73 6.19
C PRO A 71 -18.96 6.44 7.70
N PRO A 72 -17.80 6.21 8.38
CA PRO A 72 -17.78 5.97 9.82
C PRO A 72 -18.23 7.21 10.58
N GLU A 73 -19.21 7.02 11.48
CA GLU A 73 -19.78 8.10 12.31
C GLU A 73 -19.07 8.22 13.67
N LYS A 74 -18.42 7.16 14.13
CA LYS A 74 -17.70 7.06 15.41
C LYS A 74 -16.30 6.45 15.20
N GLY A 75 -15.50 6.46 16.27
CA GLY A 75 -14.15 5.90 16.28
C GLY A 75 -13.08 6.81 15.68
N ILE A 76 -11.87 6.26 15.52
CA ILE A 76 -10.68 6.98 15.03
C ILE A 76 -10.91 7.56 13.63
N MET A 77 -11.65 6.85 12.75
CA MET A 77 -11.85 7.25 11.36
C MET A 77 -13.03 8.22 11.13
N LYS A 78 -13.58 8.78 12.22
CA LYS A 78 -14.67 9.76 12.13
C LYS A 78 -14.26 11.04 11.40
N GLY A 79 -15.17 11.61 10.64
CA GLY A 79 -15.02 12.91 9.98
C GLY A 79 -13.92 12.91 8.93
N ASN A 80 -12.97 13.84 9.04
CA ASN A 80 -11.88 13.98 8.08
C ASN A 80 -10.71 13.00 8.30
N MET A 81 -10.67 12.25 9.40
CA MET A 81 -9.55 11.35 9.70
C MET A 81 -9.42 10.25 8.66
N LEU A 82 -10.54 9.66 8.22
CA LEU A 82 -10.54 8.70 7.13
C LEU A 82 -9.90 9.28 5.85
N PHE A 83 -10.29 10.50 5.48
CA PHE A 83 -9.73 11.19 4.31
C PHE A 83 -8.21 11.40 4.44
N TYR A 84 -7.74 11.91 5.57
CA TYR A 84 -6.30 12.14 5.78
C TYR A 84 -5.49 10.84 5.81
N THR A 85 -6.03 9.77 6.42
CA THR A 85 -5.36 8.47 6.46
C THR A 85 -5.28 7.85 5.06
N LEU A 86 -6.34 7.96 4.25
CA LEU A 86 -6.33 7.53 2.85
C LEU A 86 -5.36 8.36 2.00
N CYS A 87 -5.29 9.68 2.20
CA CYS A 87 -4.29 10.52 1.54
C CYS A 87 -2.86 10.09 1.91
N LEU A 88 -2.58 9.86 3.19
CA LEU A 88 -1.28 9.37 3.65
C LEU A 88 -0.93 8.04 2.97
N PHE A 89 -1.88 7.10 2.96
CA PHE A 89 -1.71 5.80 2.31
C PHE A 89 -1.37 5.94 0.83
N PHE A 90 -2.16 6.67 0.06
CA PHE A 90 -1.95 6.81 -1.38
C PHE A 90 -0.66 7.58 -1.72
N ILE A 91 -0.37 8.67 -1.01
CA ILE A 91 0.85 9.46 -1.25
C ILE A 91 2.08 8.59 -0.98
N SER A 92 2.12 7.88 0.14
CA SER A 92 3.25 7.00 0.45
C SER A 92 3.35 5.82 -0.52
N ALA A 93 2.22 5.26 -0.98
CA ALA A 93 2.17 4.21 -2.00
C ALA A 93 2.66 4.69 -3.40
N ILE A 94 2.55 5.98 -3.72
CA ILE A 94 3.12 6.58 -4.93
C ILE A 94 4.63 6.80 -4.76
N LEU A 95 5.05 7.28 -3.59
CA LEU A 95 6.43 7.71 -3.37
C LEU A 95 7.43 6.55 -3.38
N TRP A 96 7.09 5.37 -2.84
CA TRP A 96 8.08 4.30 -2.72
C TRP A 96 8.52 3.70 -4.06
N PRO A 97 7.66 3.45 -5.08
CA PRO A 97 8.13 2.99 -6.39
C PRO A 97 8.96 4.06 -7.10
N LEU A 98 8.55 5.33 -7.01
CA LEU A 98 9.30 6.46 -7.55
C LEU A 98 10.69 6.55 -6.91
N ALA A 99 10.76 6.52 -5.58
CA ALA A 99 12.00 6.59 -4.84
C ALA A 99 12.92 5.38 -5.11
N THR A 100 12.33 4.20 -5.34
CA THR A 100 13.07 3.00 -5.74
C THR A 100 13.70 3.18 -7.12
N TYR A 101 12.93 3.69 -8.08
CA TYR A 101 13.39 3.92 -9.44
C TYR A 101 14.52 4.96 -9.52
N TYR A 102 14.40 6.05 -8.77
CA TYR A 102 15.40 7.13 -8.73
C TYR A 102 16.50 6.92 -7.70
N ASP A 103 16.53 5.77 -7.04
CA ASP A 103 17.53 5.38 -6.07
C ASP A 103 17.66 6.29 -4.83
N TYR A 104 16.52 6.63 -4.22
CA TYR A 104 16.44 7.38 -2.96
C TYR A 104 16.13 6.46 -1.77
N PRO A 105 17.12 5.76 -1.18
CA PRO A 105 16.87 4.66 -0.24
C PRO A 105 16.15 5.09 1.04
N ILE A 106 16.45 6.23 1.59
CA ILE A 106 15.77 6.74 2.80
C ILE A 106 14.29 6.99 2.49
N THR A 107 13.98 7.60 1.35
CA THR A 107 12.61 7.86 0.93
C THR A 107 11.82 6.57 0.72
N VAL A 108 12.46 5.54 0.17
CA VAL A 108 11.86 4.20 0.02
C VAL A 108 11.43 3.64 1.37
N VAL A 109 12.37 3.55 2.32
CA VAL A 109 12.10 3.00 3.66
C VAL A 109 11.03 3.78 4.39
N VAL A 110 11.13 5.12 4.40
CA VAL A 110 10.16 6.00 5.06
C VAL A 110 8.77 5.86 4.44
N SER A 111 8.65 5.85 3.11
CA SER A 111 7.35 5.74 2.46
C SER A 111 6.68 4.38 2.72
N LEU A 112 7.42 3.27 2.75
CA LEU A 112 6.88 1.96 3.10
C LEU A 112 6.42 1.89 4.56
N ILE A 113 7.17 2.49 5.49
CA ILE A 113 6.75 2.60 6.90
C ILE A 113 5.47 3.41 7.02
N LEU A 114 5.36 4.54 6.32
CA LEU A 114 4.15 5.38 6.33
C LEU A 114 2.94 4.64 5.74
N THR A 115 3.13 3.87 4.67
CA THR A 115 2.08 3.03 4.08
C THR A 115 1.60 1.96 5.09
N ALA A 116 2.53 1.31 5.79
CA ALA A 116 2.22 0.34 6.83
C ALA A 116 1.45 0.98 8.01
N ILE A 117 1.90 2.13 8.51
CA ILE A 117 1.20 2.88 9.57
C ILE A 117 -0.21 3.26 9.12
N ALA A 118 -0.37 3.79 7.92
CA ALA A 118 -1.69 4.16 7.40
C ALA A 118 -2.63 2.94 7.30
N SER A 119 -2.13 1.78 6.86
CA SER A 119 -2.95 0.55 6.80
C SER A 119 -3.34 0.03 8.19
N ILE A 120 -2.46 0.13 9.19
CA ILE A 120 -2.76 -0.21 10.59
C ILE A 120 -3.84 0.73 11.15
N LEU A 121 -3.73 2.02 10.89
CA LEU A 121 -4.74 3.00 11.31
C LEU A 121 -6.10 2.71 10.67
N LEU A 122 -6.12 2.38 9.36
CA LEU A 122 -7.35 1.98 8.68
C LEU A 122 -7.96 0.72 9.31
N LEU A 123 -7.14 -0.28 9.65
CA LEU A 123 -7.62 -1.51 10.30
C LEU A 123 -8.19 -1.21 11.69
N ALA A 124 -7.45 -0.47 12.52
CA ALA A 124 -7.90 -0.11 13.85
C ALA A 124 -9.23 0.66 13.80
N GLY A 125 -9.33 1.67 12.92
CA GLY A 125 -10.55 2.43 12.76
C GLY A 125 -11.74 1.63 12.23
N THR A 126 -11.47 0.62 11.39
CA THR A 126 -12.52 -0.28 10.88
C THR A 126 -13.07 -1.17 11.99
N ILE A 127 -12.22 -1.63 12.91
CA ILE A 127 -12.63 -2.47 14.06
C ILE A 127 -13.42 -1.66 15.09
N GLU A 128 -13.14 -0.36 15.20
CA GLU A 128 -13.83 0.54 16.14
C GLU A 128 -15.20 1.05 15.62
N GLU A 129 -15.57 0.75 14.38
CA GLU A 129 -16.88 1.13 13.84
C GLU A 129 -18.01 0.49 14.69
N GLU A 130 -19.05 1.26 15.02
CA GLU A 130 -20.19 0.77 15.81
C GLU A 130 -20.94 -0.38 15.14
N ASN A 131 -21.04 -0.34 13.79
CA ASN A 131 -21.63 -1.37 12.96
C ASN A 131 -20.56 -1.98 12.05
N VAL A 132 -19.64 -2.72 12.65
CA VAL A 132 -18.51 -3.33 11.95
C VAL A 132 -19.00 -4.24 10.82
N GLN A 133 -18.61 -3.91 9.61
CA GLN A 133 -18.89 -4.74 8.43
C GLN A 133 -17.72 -5.71 8.20
N TRP A 134 -17.95 -7.01 8.38
CA TRP A 134 -16.91 -8.05 8.31
C TRP A 134 -16.08 -8.00 7.01
N TYR A 135 -16.69 -7.66 5.87
CA TYR A 135 -15.99 -7.54 4.58
C TYR A 135 -15.02 -6.35 4.54
N ARG A 136 -15.30 -5.24 5.27
CA ARG A 136 -14.35 -4.13 5.45
C ARG A 136 -13.15 -4.60 6.25
N VAL A 137 -13.40 -5.28 7.36
CA VAL A 137 -12.32 -5.81 8.23
C VAL A 137 -11.43 -6.75 7.44
N LEU A 138 -12.00 -7.71 6.71
CA LEU A 138 -11.23 -8.64 5.89
C LEU A 138 -10.42 -7.93 4.80
N GLY A 139 -11.03 -6.98 4.10
CA GLY A 139 -10.35 -6.23 3.05
C GLY A 139 -9.18 -5.41 3.57
N ILE A 140 -9.38 -4.69 4.68
CA ILE A 140 -8.31 -3.90 5.29
C ILE A 140 -7.29 -4.78 6.01
N LEU A 141 -7.68 -5.94 6.55
CA LEU A 141 -6.74 -6.90 7.12
C LEU A 141 -5.79 -7.46 6.03
N CYS A 142 -6.31 -7.84 4.87
CA CYS A 142 -5.48 -8.26 3.74
C CYS A 142 -4.51 -7.14 3.31
N LEU A 143 -4.98 -5.89 3.24
CA LEU A 143 -4.16 -4.74 2.96
C LEU A 143 -3.05 -4.58 4.01
N CYS A 144 -3.40 -4.66 5.30
CA CYS A 144 -2.46 -4.51 6.40
C CYS A 144 -1.38 -5.61 6.40
N ILE A 145 -1.77 -6.87 6.15
CA ILE A 145 -0.81 -7.98 6.01
C ILE A 145 0.15 -7.71 4.86
N THR A 146 -0.35 -7.30 3.71
CA THR A 146 0.47 -7.02 2.53
C THR A 146 1.43 -5.86 2.76
N THR A 147 0.93 -4.74 3.30
CA THR A 147 1.76 -3.53 3.48
C THR A 147 2.72 -3.63 4.66
N VAL A 148 2.34 -4.31 5.75
CA VAL A 148 3.23 -4.45 6.92
C VAL A 148 4.23 -5.58 6.73
N LEU A 149 3.75 -6.81 6.44
CA LEU A 149 4.63 -7.97 6.32
C LEU A 149 5.27 -8.06 4.94
N GLY A 150 4.50 -7.86 3.87
CA GLY A 150 5.00 -7.93 2.50
C GLY A 150 5.97 -6.79 2.18
N ASP A 151 5.48 -5.57 2.20
CA ASP A 151 6.24 -4.41 1.77
C ASP A 151 7.13 -3.85 2.89
N GLY A 152 6.58 -3.67 4.09
CA GLY A 152 7.27 -3.07 5.23
C GLY A 152 8.41 -3.93 5.79
N VAL A 153 8.27 -5.26 5.81
CA VAL A 153 9.27 -6.17 6.37
C VAL A 153 10.03 -6.89 5.28
N LEU A 154 9.37 -7.76 4.50
CA LEU A 154 10.06 -8.65 3.56
C LEU A 154 10.75 -7.88 2.44
N TRP A 155 10.03 -6.99 1.78
CA TRP A 155 10.57 -6.22 0.66
C TRP A 155 11.67 -5.25 1.14
N ASN A 156 11.44 -4.52 2.22
CA ASN A 156 12.44 -3.62 2.81
C ASN A 156 13.71 -4.35 3.22
N ALA A 157 13.61 -5.50 3.87
CA ALA A 157 14.77 -6.29 4.27
C ALA A 157 15.62 -6.68 3.05
N ASN A 158 14.98 -7.20 1.98
CA ASN A 158 15.70 -7.56 0.75
C ASN A 158 16.31 -6.34 0.05
N TYR A 159 15.59 -5.22 0.01
CA TYR A 159 16.11 -3.97 -0.55
C TYR A 159 17.36 -3.50 0.19
N ILE A 160 17.32 -3.43 1.54
CA ILE A 160 18.43 -3.00 2.38
C ILE A 160 19.65 -3.94 2.20
N ILE A 161 19.44 -5.26 2.25
CA ILE A 161 20.50 -6.26 2.07
C ILE A 161 21.18 -6.09 0.72
N LYS A 162 20.42 -5.89 -0.35
CA LYS A 162 20.98 -5.70 -1.69
C LYS A 162 21.77 -4.39 -1.80
N LYS A 163 21.29 -3.31 -1.20
CA LYS A 163 22.01 -2.02 -1.17
C LYS A 163 23.34 -2.14 -0.41
N GLN A 164 23.36 -2.79 0.75
CA GLN A 164 24.58 -3.03 1.52
C GLN A 164 25.59 -3.88 0.74
N LYS A 165 25.15 -4.94 0.03
CA LYS A 165 26.02 -5.74 -0.83
C LYS A 165 26.65 -4.93 -1.96
N ASN A 166 25.99 -3.88 -2.43
CA ASN A 166 26.49 -2.97 -3.46
C ASN A 166 27.33 -1.80 -2.90
N GLY A 167 27.64 -1.81 -1.59
CA GLY A 167 28.49 -0.80 -0.95
C GLY A 167 27.78 0.53 -0.65
N ILE A 168 26.45 0.58 -0.71
CA ILE A 168 25.67 1.76 -0.38
C ILE A 168 25.26 1.66 1.09
N THR A 169 25.76 2.58 1.92
CA THR A 169 25.29 2.77 3.31
C THR A 169 23.98 3.57 3.29
N LEU A 170 22.99 3.10 4.06
CA LEU A 170 21.71 3.78 4.27
C LEU A 170 21.84 4.90 5.30
#